data_a9de74db9f560b249ef26a35bef847cb
#
_entry.id   a9de74db9f560b249ef26a35bef847cb
#
_cell.length_a   1.000
_cell.length_b   1.000
_cell.length_c   1.000
_cell.angle_alpha   90.00
_cell.angle_beta   90.00
_cell.angle_gamma   90.00
#
_symmetry.space_group_name_H-M   'P 1'
#
loop_
_entity.id
_entity.type
_entity.pdbx_description
1 polymer ?
#
loop_
_entity_poly.entity_id
_entity_poly.type
_entity_poly.pdbx_seq_one_letter_code
_entity_poly.pdbx_strand_id
1 'polypeptide(L)'
;RLRAGDCIVIDMGCRKDRYCSDMTRTFFCGQPDPQYAAIHDLVREANELAESMIRPGVPLRDLDKAARDHIAAAGYGEYFTHRLGHFIGQTEHEQGDVSGTTELIAKPGMIFSIEPGVYLPGKFGVRVEDLVLVTEDGCEILNHVDKHWKSVG
;
A
#
# COMPACT_ATOMS: atom_id res chain seq x y z
N ARG A 1 17.99 -1.13 18.50
CA ARG A 1 17.16 -0.99 19.69
C ARG A 1 16.17 0.12 19.42
N LEU A 2 14.87 -0.15 19.55
CA LEU A 2 13.81 0.84 19.36
C LEU A 2 13.88 1.94 20.41
N ARG A 3 13.50 3.15 20.00
CA ARG A 3 13.40 4.35 20.84
C ARG A 3 12.01 4.94 20.70
N ALA A 4 11.59 5.71 21.69
CA ALA A 4 10.34 6.47 21.59
C ALA A 4 10.39 7.39 20.36
N GLY A 5 9.30 7.40 19.57
CA GLY A 5 9.19 8.12 18.31
C GLY A 5 9.60 7.33 17.07
N ASP A 6 10.29 6.18 17.21
CA ASP A 6 10.63 5.34 16.05
C ASP A 6 9.36 4.81 15.38
N CYS A 7 9.36 4.74 14.04
CA CYS A 7 8.36 3.99 13.29
C CYS A 7 8.82 2.56 13.07
N ILE A 8 7.85 1.65 13.00
CA ILE A 8 8.05 0.22 12.76
C ILE A 8 7.16 -0.17 11.59
N VAL A 9 7.75 -0.37 10.42
CA VAL A 9 7.06 -0.94 9.27
C VAL A 9 7.10 -2.46 9.43
N ILE A 10 5.94 -3.08 9.51
CA ILE A 10 5.78 -4.53 9.58
C ILE A 10 5.15 -4.98 8.28
N ASP A 11 5.95 -5.61 7.46
CA ASP A 11 5.55 -6.26 6.23
C ASP A 11 5.57 -7.76 6.46
N MET A 12 4.41 -8.40 6.30
CA MET A 12 4.25 -9.80 6.65
C MET A 12 3.30 -10.52 5.72
N GLY A 13 3.66 -11.74 5.41
CA GLY A 13 2.84 -12.65 4.66
C GLY A 13 2.90 -14.08 5.20
N CYS A 14 2.05 -14.92 4.68
CA CYS A 14 2.12 -16.35 4.90
C CYS A 14 1.74 -17.11 3.63
N ARG A 15 2.01 -18.41 3.62
CA ARG A 15 1.59 -19.30 2.54
C ARG A 15 0.70 -20.40 3.11
N LYS A 16 -0.53 -20.47 2.60
CA LYS A 16 -1.48 -21.52 2.95
C LYS A 16 -2.05 -22.14 1.67
N ASP A 17 -2.11 -23.45 1.62
CA ASP A 17 -2.67 -24.21 0.50
C ASP A 17 -2.08 -23.79 -0.86
N ARG A 18 -0.80 -23.45 -0.87
CA ARG A 18 0.01 -22.95 -1.99
C ARG A 18 -0.22 -21.49 -2.39
N TYR A 19 -1.14 -20.75 -1.77
CA TYR A 19 -1.35 -19.34 -2.02
C TYR A 19 -0.69 -18.47 -0.96
N CYS A 20 -0.12 -17.35 -1.41
CA CYS A 20 0.54 -16.36 -0.58
C CYS A 20 -0.46 -15.29 -0.12
N SER A 21 -0.26 -14.74 1.07
CA SER A 21 -0.85 -13.50 1.54
C SER A 21 0.23 -12.47 1.75
N ASP A 22 -0.15 -11.20 1.74
CA ASP A 22 0.74 -10.07 1.96
C ASP A 22 0.01 -8.92 2.63
N MET A 23 0.70 -8.20 3.51
CA MET A 23 0.14 -7.03 4.20
C MET A 23 1.24 -6.22 4.87
N THR A 24 1.22 -4.91 4.71
CA THR A 24 2.05 -3.99 5.49
C THR A 24 1.21 -3.06 6.37
N ARG A 25 1.65 -2.91 7.62
CA ARG A 25 1.18 -1.87 8.55
C ARG A 25 2.36 -1.17 9.20
N THR A 26 2.19 0.13 9.48
CA THR A 26 3.21 0.92 10.18
C THR A 26 2.70 1.32 11.56
N PHE A 27 3.54 1.14 12.56
CA PHE A 27 3.29 1.45 13.98
C PHE A 27 4.31 2.46 14.47
N PHE A 28 4.02 3.13 15.59
CA PHE A 28 4.98 3.99 16.28
C PHE A 28 5.31 3.46 17.66
N CYS A 29 6.58 3.57 18.05
CA CYS A 29 7.01 3.29 19.41
C CYS A 29 6.75 4.53 20.27
N GLY A 30 5.73 4.50 21.14
CA GLY A 30 5.28 5.68 21.87
C GLY A 30 4.62 6.73 20.97
N GLN A 31 4.70 7.99 21.37
CA GLN A 31 4.08 9.09 20.61
C GLN A 31 4.93 9.45 19.37
N PRO A 32 4.34 9.46 18.17
CA PRO A 32 5.04 9.87 16.97
C PRO A 32 5.27 11.39 16.92
N ASP A 33 6.25 11.81 16.14
CA ASP A 33 6.31 13.18 15.65
C ASP A 33 5.01 13.49 14.88
N PRO A 34 4.36 14.63 15.14
CA PRO A 34 3.12 15.00 14.43
C PRO A 34 3.26 15.02 12.91
N GLN A 35 4.44 15.37 12.38
CA GLN A 35 4.72 15.31 10.94
C GLN A 35 4.68 13.87 10.43
N TYR A 36 5.25 12.92 11.18
CA TYR A 36 5.26 11.51 10.76
C TYR A 36 3.87 10.88 10.85
N ALA A 37 3.08 11.23 11.86
CA ALA A 37 1.67 10.85 11.94
C ALA A 37 0.88 11.34 10.72
N ALA A 38 1.06 12.62 10.35
CA ALA A 38 0.40 13.21 9.17
C ALA A 38 0.86 12.53 7.85
N ILE A 39 2.14 12.17 7.71
CA ILE A 39 2.62 11.42 6.55
C ILE A 39 2.03 10.01 6.50
N HIS A 40 1.86 9.37 7.67
CA HIS A 40 1.18 8.07 7.71
C HIS A 40 -0.27 8.19 7.22
N ASP A 41 -1.02 9.18 7.70
CA ASP A 41 -2.40 9.39 7.26
C ASP A 41 -2.47 9.69 5.76
N LEU A 42 -1.54 10.48 5.22
CA LEU A 42 -1.42 10.74 3.78
C LEU A 42 -1.23 9.45 2.97
N VAL A 43 -0.36 8.54 3.43
CA VAL A 43 -0.12 7.25 2.75
C VAL A 43 -1.34 6.34 2.86
N ARG A 44 -2.01 6.30 4.02
CA ARG A 44 -3.28 5.58 4.18
C ARG A 44 -4.34 6.10 3.22
N GLU A 45 -4.51 7.42 3.13
CA GLU A 45 -5.47 8.04 2.20
C GLU A 45 -5.14 7.73 0.74
N ALA A 46 -3.86 7.69 0.36
CA ALA A 46 -3.43 7.30 -0.98
C ALA A 46 -3.76 5.83 -1.29
N ASN A 47 -3.60 4.92 -0.29
CA ASN A 47 -4.00 3.53 -0.41
C ASN A 47 -5.53 3.41 -0.61
N GLU A 48 -6.33 4.02 0.27
CA GLU A 48 -7.79 4.00 0.22
C GLU A 48 -8.33 4.64 -1.08
N LEU A 49 -7.71 5.72 -1.55
CA LEU A 49 -8.04 6.37 -2.83
C LEU A 49 -7.86 5.41 -4.00
N ALA A 50 -6.70 4.76 -4.09
CA ALA A 50 -6.42 3.81 -5.17
C ALA A 50 -7.39 2.62 -5.12
N GLU A 51 -7.65 2.05 -3.94
CA GLU A 51 -8.61 0.96 -3.75
C GLU A 51 -10.02 1.35 -4.20
N SER A 52 -10.48 2.56 -3.87
CA SER A 52 -11.80 3.06 -4.25
C SER A 52 -12.04 3.14 -5.75
N MET A 53 -10.98 3.19 -6.54
CA MET A 53 -11.02 3.27 -8.00
C MET A 53 -11.07 1.91 -8.69
N ILE A 54 -10.79 0.83 -7.95
CA ILE A 54 -10.64 -0.51 -8.53
C ILE A 54 -11.99 -1.06 -8.95
N ARG A 55 -12.12 -1.34 -10.25
CA ARG A 55 -13.25 -2.04 -10.86
C ARG A 55 -12.83 -2.55 -12.25
N PRO A 56 -13.54 -3.51 -12.84
CA PRO A 56 -13.27 -3.97 -14.20
C PRO A 56 -13.20 -2.81 -15.19
N GLY A 57 -12.21 -2.83 -16.08
CA GLY A 57 -12.02 -1.82 -17.12
C GLY A 57 -11.13 -0.64 -16.75
N VAL A 58 -10.74 -0.49 -15.48
CA VAL A 58 -9.83 0.57 -15.05
C VAL A 58 -8.38 0.19 -15.43
N PRO A 59 -7.61 1.07 -16.12
CA PRO A 59 -6.20 0.86 -16.33
C PRO A 59 -5.44 0.86 -15.00
N LEU A 60 -4.61 -0.15 -14.75
CA LEU A 60 -3.88 -0.25 -13.46
C LEU A 60 -2.89 0.91 -13.26
N ARG A 61 -2.37 1.51 -14.35
CA ARG A 61 -1.55 2.73 -14.27
C ARG A 61 -2.29 3.94 -13.68
N ASP A 62 -3.62 3.99 -13.81
CA ASP A 62 -4.41 5.10 -13.28
C ASP A 62 -4.54 5.01 -11.75
N LEU A 63 -4.47 3.79 -11.19
CA LEU A 63 -4.39 3.56 -9.75
C LEU A 63 -3.07 4.07 -9.18
N ASP A 64 -1.93 3.71 -9.82
CA ASP A 64 -0.60 4.22 -9.43
C ASP A 64 -0.55 5.75 -9.54
N LYS A 65 -1.09 6.29 -10.63
CA LYS A 65 -1.15 7.74 -10.84
C LYS A 65 -1.93 8.44 -9.73
N ALA A 66 -3.09 7.93 -9.35
CA ALA A 66 -3.94 8.55 -8.32
C ALA A 66 -3.23 8.60 -6.96
N ALA A 67 -2.67 7.48 -6.51
CA ALA A 67 -1.92 7.41 -5.26
C ALA A 67 -0.69 8.34 -5.29
N ARG A 68 0.05 8.33 -6.40
CA ARG A 68 1.25 9.13 -6.59
C ARG A 68 0.96 10.63 -6.63
N ASP A 69 -0.09 11.03 -7.34
CA ASP A 69 -0.51 12.44 -7.40
C ASP A 69 -0.98 12.95 -6.03
N HIS A 70 -1.70 12.12 -5.26
CA HIS A 70 -2.13 12.45 -3.91
C HIS A 70 -0.94 12.74 -2.98
N ILE A 71 0.05 11.84 -2.99
CA ILE A 71 1.29 11.99 -2.21
C ILE A 71 2.12 13.20 -2.70
N ALA A 72 2.20 13.41 -4.02
CA ALA A 72 2.95 14.51 -4.61
C ALA A 72 2.33 15.88 -4.31
N ALA A 73 1.01 15.98 -4.29
CA ALA A 73 0.30 17.22 -3.93
C ALA A 73 0.61 17.70 -2.50
N ALA A 74 0.95 16.78 -1.60
CA ALA A 74 1.42 17.09 -0.24
C ALA A 74 2.94 17.37 -0.15
N GLY A 75 3.67 17.34 -1.28
CA GLY A 75 5.11 17.61 -1.34
C GLY A 75 6.02 16.40 -1.09
N TYR A 76 5.46 15.18 -1.07
CA TYR A 76 6.24 13.95 -0.80
C TYR A 76 6.43 13.04 -2.02
N GLY A 77 6.13 13.52 -3.24
CA GLY A 77 6.18 12.70 -4.46
C GLY A 77 7.53 12.04 -4.74
N GLU A 78 8.65 12.73 -4.49
CA GLU A 78 10.00 12.18 -4.67
C GLU A 78 10.36 11.05 -3.68
N TYR A 79 9.61 10.93 -2.59
CA TYR A 79 9.81 9.93 -1.54
C TYR A 79 8.93 8.68 -1.72
N PHE A 80 8.06 8.65 -2.73
CA PHE A 80 7.35 7.44 -3.16
C PHE A 80 8.13 6.77 -4.31
N THR A 81 9.08 5.92 -3.97
CA THR A 81 10.16 5.48 -4.85
C THR A 81 9.93 4.14 -5.56
N HIS A 82 8.81 3.47 -5.32
CA HIS A 82 8.50 2.17 -5.92
C HIS A 82 7.13 2.17 -6.63
N ARG A 83 6.78 1.09 -7.32
CA ARG A 83 5.46 0.87 -7.93
C ARG A 83 4.38 0.82 -6.85
N LEU A 84 3.13 1.05 -7.24
CA LEU A 84 2.01 1.01 -6.31
C LEU A 84 1.69 -0.40 -5.82
N GLY A 85 1.97 -1.45 -6.62
CA GLY A 85 1.68 -2.81 -6.22
C GLY A 85 2.17 -3.86 -7.21
N HIS A 86 1.99 -5.13 -6.84
CA HIS A 86 2.37 -6.30 -7.62
C HIS A 86 1.26 -7.35 -7.60
N PHE A 87 1.26 -8.22 -8.61
CA PHE A 87 0.41 -9.40 -8.62
C PHE A 87 0.94 -10.45 -7.64
N ILE A 88 0.03 -11.19 -7.04
CA ILE A 88 0.30 -12.23 -6.06
C ILE A 88 -0.64 -13.43 -6.27
N GLY A 89 -0.19 -14.60 -5.91
CA GLY A 89 -0.96 -15.83 -6.01
C GLY A 89 -0.23 -17.00 -5.39
N GLN A 90 0.29 -17.90 -6.19
CA GLN A 90 1.10 -19.05 -5.70
C GLN A 90 2.53 -18.63 -5.34
N THR A 91 2.99 -17.50 -5.85
CA THR A 91 4.22 -16.83 -5.45
C THR A 91 3.90 -15.44 -4.93
N GLU A 92 4.77 -14.92 -4.08
CA GLU A 92 4.63 -13.59 -3.49
C GLU A 92 4.61 -12.50 -4.57
N HIS A 93 5.49 -12.61 -5.56
CA HIS A 93 5.48 -11.75 -6.75
C HIS A 93 5.21 -12.59 -8.00
N GLU A 94 4.06 -12.38 -8.63
CA GLU A 94 3.72 -12.96 -9.93
C GLU A 94 3.94 -11.96 -11.07
N GLN A 95 3.80 -12.42 -12.31
CA GLN A 95 3.99 -11.58 -13.49
C GLN A 95 2.91 -10.49 -13.56
N GLY A 96 3.33 -9.26 -13.67
CA GLY A 96 2.49 -8.06 -13.71
C GLY A 96 2.68 -7.17 -12.49
N ASP A 97 2.35 -5.91 -12.65
CA ASP A 97 2.42 -4.92 -11.57
C ASP A 97 1.33 -3.86 -11.71
N VAL A 98 1.19 -3.05 -10.66
CA VAL A 98 0.39 -1.83 -10.64
C VAL A 98 1.37 -0.66 -10.59
N SER A 99 1.69 -0.11 -11.78
CA SER A 99 2.67 0.97 -11.93
C SER A 99 2.25 1.96 -13.01
N GLY A 100 2.87 3.13 -13.03
CA GLY A 100 2.61 4.16 -14.04
C GLY A 100 2.95 3.75 -15.47
N THR A 101 3.68 2.65 -15.67
CA THR A 101 4.11 2.14 -16.99
C THR A 101 3.34 0.89 -17.45
N THR A 102 2.51 0.31 -16.60
CA THR A 102 1.73 -0.88 -16.97
C THR A 102 0.63 -0.55 -17.98
N GLU A 103 0.41 -1.45 -18.94
CA GLU A 103 -0.71 -1.36 -19.88
C GLU A 103 -1.88 -2.26 -19.48
N LEU A 104 -1.78 -2.96 -18.35
CA LEU A 104 -2.80 -3.86 -17.87
C LEU A 104 -4.07 -3.09 -17.46
N ILE A 105 -5.20 -3.71 -17.77
CA ILE A 105 -6.54 -3.23 -17.39
C ILE A 105 -7.12 -4.21 -16.40
N ALA A 106 -7.71 -3.71 -15.31
CA ALA A 106 -8.33 -4.51 -14.27
C ALA A 106 -9.41 -5.43 -14.85
N LYS A 107 -9.38 -6.70 -14.49
CA LYS A 107 -10.35 -7.73 -14.90
C LYS A 107 -10.78 -8.53 -13.67
N PRO A 108 -12.03 -9.01 -13.63
CA PRO A 108 -12.49 -9.89 -12.57
C PRO A 108 -11.53 -11.07 -12.35
N GLY A 109 -11.28 -11.41 -11.09
CA GLY A 109 -10.37 -12.47 -10.67
C GLY A 109 -8.89 -12.06 -10.55
N MET A 110 -8.50 -10.85 -10.94
CA MET A 110 -7.15 -10.35 -10.67
C MET A 110 -6.97 -10.08 -9.18
N ILE A 111 -5.81 -10.49 -8.65
CA ILE A 111 -5.39 -10.22 -7.27
C ILE A 111 -4.02 -9.53 -7.32
N PHE A 112 -3.92 -8.38 -6.63
CA PHE A 112 -2.69 -7.61 -6.54
C PHE A 112 -2.64 -6.78 -5.26
N SER A 113 -1.44 -6.31 -4.87
CA SER A 113 -1.27 -5.40 -3.75
C SER A 113 -1.56 -3.95 -4.14
N ILE A 114 -1.97 -3.15 -3.14
CA ILE A 114 -1.99 -1.68 -3.18
C ILE A 114 -1.17 -1.22 -1.98
N GLU A 115 0.04 -0.74 -2.22
CA GLU A 115 1.07 -0.56 -1.19
C GLU A 115 1.82 0.78 -1.29
N PRO A 116 1.15 1.94 -1.35
CA PRO A 116 1.88 3.20 -1.38
C PRO A 116 2.77 3.35 -0.14
N GLY A 117 3.90 4.05 -0.31
CA GLY A 117 4.82 4.34 0.78
C GLY A 117 5.57 5.64 0.58
N VAL A 118 5.98 6.25 1.68
CA VAL A 118 6.83 7.45 1.73
C VAL A 118 8.04 7.16 2.62
N TYR A 119 9.23 7.38 2.09
CA TYR A 119 10.48 7.06 2.77
C TYR A 119 11.40 8.28 2.81
N LEU A 120 11.55 8.89 3.99
CA LEU A 120 12.47 10.02 4.23
C LEU A 120 13.84 9.47 4.68
N PRO A 121 14.87 9.47 3.84
CA PRO A 121 16.15 8.81 4.15
C PRO A 121 16.75 9.26 5.48
N GLY A 122 17.09 8.30 6.34
CA GLY A 122 17.69 8.55 7.64
C GLY A 122 16.74 9.12 8.71
N LYS A 123 15.44 9.24 8.41
CA LYS A 123 14.45 9.81 9.33
C LYS A 123 13.27 8.90 9.58
N PHE A 124 12.53 8.52 8.53
CA PHE A 124 11.23 7.92 8.66
C PHE A 124 10.85 7.12 7.40
N GLY A 125 10.04 6.10 7.58
CA GLY A 125 9.42 5.37 6.47
C GLY A 125 8.06 4.85 6.88
N VAL A 126 7.11 4.89 5.95
CA VAL A 126 5.76 4.36 6.12
C VAL A 126 5.31 3.64 4.87
N ARG A 127 4.63 2.51 5.05
CA ARG A 127 3.86 1.81 4.02
C ARG A 127 2.56 1.30 4.62
N VAL A 128 1.48 1.41 3.85
CA VAL A 128 0.19 0.78 4.12
C VAL A 128 -0.16 -0.06 2.91
N GLU A 129 -0.38 -1.34 3.12
CA GLU A 129 -0.58 -2.31 2.06
C GLU A 129 -1.75 -3.24 2.34
N ASP A 130 -2.56 -3.44 1.33
CA ASP A 130 -3.56 -4.49 1.29
C ASP A 130 -3.54 -5.23 -0.05
N LEU A 131 -3.96 -6.49 -0.01
CA LEU A 131 -4.33 -7.26 -1.20
C LEU A 131 -5.78 -6.97 -1.58
N VAL A 132 -6.01 -6.85 -2.87
CA VAL A 132 -7.34 -6.64 -3.43
C VAL A 132 -7.67 -7.70 -4.46
N LEU A 133 -8.91 -8.16 -4.47
CA LEU A 133 -9.50 -8.99 -5.51
C LEU A 133 -10.44 -8.12 -6.35
N VAL A 134 -10.22 -8.07 -7.66
CA VAL A 134 -11.17 -7.44 -8.59
C VAL A 134 -12.39 -8.33 -8.74
N THR A 135 -13.57 -7.81 -8.40
CA THR A 135 -14.87 -8.49 -8.55
C THR A 135 -15.54 -8.16 -9.90
N GLU A 136 -16.75 -8.65 -10.15
CA GLU A 136 -17.48 -8.35 -11.39
C GLU A 136 -17.88 -6.87 -11.53
N ASP A 137 -18.00 -6.15 -10.40
CA ASP A 137 -18.53 -4.78 -10.34
C ASP A 137 -17.67 -3.80 -9.52
N GLY A 138 -16.59 -4.28 -8.89
CA GLY A 138 -15.72 -3.47 -8.03
C GLY A 138 -14.49 -4.21 -7.56
N CYS A 139 -14.20 -4.13 -6.26
CA CYS A 139 -13.14 -4.94 -5.63
C CYS A 139 -13.52 -5.34 -4.21
N GLU A 140 -12.87 -6.40 -3.74
CA GLU A 140 -12.87 -6.84 -2.35
C GLU A 140 -11.46 -6.65 -1.77
N ILE A 141 -11.37 -5.99 -0.60
CA ILE A 141 -10.13 -5.87 0.15
C ILE A 141 -9.98 -7.13 1.00
N LEU A 142 -8.89 -7.86 0.80
CA LEU A 142 -8.69 -9.17 1.45
C LEU A 142 -8.10 -9.05 2.86
N ASN A 143 -7.48 -7.93 3.20
CA ASN A 143 -6.89 -7.66 4.51
C ASN A 143 -7.84 -6.78 5.35
N HIS A 144 -8.21 -7.24 6.53
CA HIS A 144 -9.20 -6.56 7.39
C HIS A 144 -8.59 -5.91 8.63
N VAL A 145 -7.27 -5.80 8.69
CA VAL A 145 -6.56 -5.12 9.78
C VAL A 145 -6.67 -3.61 9.61
N ASP A 146 -7.00 -2.92 10.69
CA ASP A 146 -7.10 -1.46 10.73
C ASP A 146 -5.85 -0.79 10.12
N LYS A 147 -6.07 0.18 9.23
CA LYS A 147 -5.02 0.92 8.51
C LYS A 147 -4.48 2.12 9.28
N HIS A 148 -5.20 2.59 10.30
CA HIS A 148 -4.74 3.71 11.11
C HIS A 148 -3.49 3.32 11.89
N TRP A 149 -2.58 4.25 12.04
CA TRP A 149 -1.41 4.02 12.87
C TRP A 149 -1.79 3.80 14.33
N LYS A 150 -0.98 3.02 15.01
CA LYS A 150 -1.13 2.74 16.44
C LYS A 150 0.21 2.94 17.14
N SER A 151 0.13 3.44 18.35
CA SER A 151 1.28 3.48 19.25
C SER A 151 1.42 2.15 19.97
N VAL A 152 2.63 1.66 20.09
CA VAL A 152 3.01 0.46 20.83
C VAL A 152 4.11 0.79 21.83
N GLY A 153 3.99 0.27 23.06
CA GLY A 153 4.96 0.48 24.17
C GLY A 153 4.54 1.51 25.18
#